data_5ca9fff6146fe7e2bf82a8b95994a94c
#
_entry.id   5ca9fff6146fe7e2bf82a8b95994a94c
#
_cell.length_a   1.000
_cell.length_b   1.000
_cell.length_c   1.000
_cell.angle_alpha   90.00
_cell.angle_beta   90.00
_cell.angle_gamma   90.00
#
_symmetry.space_group_name_H-M   'P 1'
#
loop_
_entity.id
_entity.type
_entity.pdbx_description
1 polymer ?
#
loop_
_entity_poly.entity_id
_entity_poly.type
_entity_poly.pdbx_seq_one_letter_code
_entity_poly.pdbx_strand_id
1 'polypeptide(L)'
;EVTVELPVRVNWGGGWTDTPPHCNECGGVVLNAALKLNGIYPIQIQVKKLKELHVEFASTDIGAAGSVETVEEIQDCHNPYDSFALHKAALIACGIIPLSGGNLQEICSRLGGGISLSTRVVGIPQGSGLGTSSILSGACVKGLFEFLGREASEEEIYDIVLNMEQIMSTGGGWQDQVGG
;
A
#
# COMPACT_ATOMS: atom_id res chain seq x y z
N GLU A 1 -17.30 -3.98 3.08
CA GLU A 1 -16.26 -4.66 2.29
C GLU A 1 -15.94 -3.82 1.06
N VAL A 2 -14.65 -3.62 0.80
CA VAL A 2 -14.12 -2.88 -0.35
C VAL A 2 -13.10 -3.77 -1.05
N THR A 3 -13.12 -3.78 -2.37
CA THR A 3 -12.12 -4.46 -3.21
C THR A 3 -11.57 -3.46 -4.22
N VAL A 4 -10.24 -3.37 -4.33
CA VAL A 4 -9.56 -2.56 -5.33
C VAL A 4 -8.69 -3.46 -6.18
N GLU A 5 -8.76 -3.27 -7.49
CA GLU A 5 -7.97 -4.00 -8.47
C GLU A 5 -7.25 -3.01 -9.39
N LEU A 6 -5.94 -3.13 -9.50
CA LEU A 6 -5.10 -2.24 -10.29
C LEU A 6 -4.24 -3.00 -11.31
N PRO A 7 -3.87 -2.34 -12.42
CA PRO A 7 -2.91 -2.86 -13.38
C PRO A 7 -1.50 -2.86 -12.78
N VAL A 8 -0.56 -3.46 -13.49
CA VAL A 8 0.87 -3.17 -13.31
C VAL A 8 1.33 -2.20 -14.36
N ARG A 9 2.45 -1.54 -14.10
CA ARG A 9 3.09 -0.67 -15.06
C ARG A 9 4.32 -1.34 -15.69
N VAL A 10 4.55 -1.07 -16.94
CA VAL A 10 5.79 -1.39 -17.65
C VAL A 10 6.44 -0.09 -18.09
N ASN A 11 7.70 0.09 -17.72
CA ASN A 11 8.50 1.21 -18.19
C ASN A 11 9.03 0.92 -19.61
N TRP A 12 8.69 1.78 -20.56
CA TRP A 12 9.20 1.69 -21.93
C TRP A 12 10.39 2.60 -22.17
N GLY A 13 10.59 3.61 -21.35
CA GLY A 13 11.73 4.51 -21.49
C GLY A 13 11.80 5.55 -20.39
N GLY A 14 13.00 6.04 -20.12
CA GLY A 14 13.25 7.09 -19.16
C GLY A 14 13.29 6.66 -17.69
N GLY A 15 13.17 5.38 -17.38
CA GLY A 15 13.28 4.90 -16.00
C GLY A 15 14.59 5.34 -15.33
N TRP A 16 14.53 5.63 -14.02
CA TRP A 16 15.59 6.24 -13.20
C TRP A 16 15.81 7.74 -13.44
N THR A 17 15.29 8.35 -14.51
CA THR A 17 15.35 9.82 -14.65
C THR A 17 14.45 10.51 -13.64
N ASP A 18 13.49 9.81 -13.09
CA ASP A 18 12.54 10.22 -12.05
C ASP A 18 13.07 10.10 -10.62
N THR A 19 14.28 9.58 -10.45
CA THR A 19 14.85 9.30 -9.11
C THR A 19 15.78 10.43 -8.67
N PRO A 20 15.66 10.93 -7.42
CA PRO A 20 16.60 11.88 -6.86
C PRO A 20 18.05 11.34 -6.77
N PRO A 21 19.07 12.18 -6.95
CA PRO A 21 19.02 13.62 -7.16
C PRO A 21 18.74 14.07 -8.60
N HIS A 22 18.81 13.15 -9.59
CA HIS A 22 18.74 13.49 -11.01
C HIS A 22 17.44 14.27 -11.35
N CYS A 23 16.28 13.78 -10.91
CA CYS A 23 15.02 14.45 -11.21
C CYS A 23 14.89 15.85 -10.61
N ASN A 24 15.56 16.09 -9.47
CA ASN A 24 15.54 17.39 -8.81
C ASN A 24 16.45 18.42 -9.51
N GLU A 25 17.51 17.95 -10.15
CA GLU A 25 18.52 18.81 -10.80
C GLU A 25 18.24 19.02 -12.28
N CYS A 26 17.80 17.96 -12.96
CA CYS A 26 17.69 17.93 -14.42
C CYS A 26 16.24 17.74 -14.92
N GLY A 27 15.32 17.45 -14.02
CA GLY A 27 14.01 16.93 -14.38
C GLY A 27 14.08 15.47 -14.81
N GLY A 28 12.92 14.82 -14.89
CA GLY A 28 12.81 13.43 -15.34
C GLY A 28 11.58 13.24 -16.22
N VAL A 29 11.70 12.36 -17.20
CA VAL A 29 10.57 11.98 -18.06
C VAL A 29 10.55 10.46 -18.19
N VAL A 30 9.42 9.86 -17.87
CA VAL A 30 9.22 8.41 -17.92
C VAL A 30 8.02 8.09 -18.80
N LEU A 31 8.18 7.13 -19.69
CA LEU A 31 7.08 6.59 -20.50
C LEU A 31 6.68 5.21 -19.91
N ASN A 32 5.50 5.16 -19.31
CA ASN A 32 4.92 3.95 -18.75
C ASN A 32 3.66 3.52 -19.50
N ALA A 33 3.36 2.22 -19.45
CA ALA A 33 2.08 1.67 -19.86
C ALA A 33 1.47 0.83 -18.72
N ALA A 34 0.20 1.07 -18.42
CA ALA A 34 -0.57 0.24 -17.49
C ALA A 34 -1.10 -1.00 -18.21
N LEU A 35 -0.89 -2.19 -17.64
CA LEU A 35 -1.20 -3.46 -18.28
C LEU A 35 -2.01 -4.39 -17.39
N LYS A 36 -2.99 -5.07 -17.98
CA LYS A 36 -3.59 -6.28 -17.42
C LYS A 36 -2.78 -7.50 -17.85
N LEU A 37 -2.70 -8.49 -17.00
CA LEU A 37 -2.10 -9.79 -17.34
C LEU A 37 -3.20 -10.79 -17.70
N ASN A 38 -3.20 -11.25 -18.94
CA ASN A 38 -4.25 -12.16 -19.45
C ASN A 38 -5.68 -11.67 -19.16
N GLY A 39 -5.91 -10.36 -19.27
CA GLY A 39 -7.20 -9.74 -19.03
C GLY A 39 -7.54 -9.49 -17.55
N ILE A 40 -6.65 -9.84 -16.62
CA ILE A 40 -6.84 -9.68 -15.17
C ILE A 40 -6.00 -8.50 -14.66
N TYR A 41 -6.54 -7.74 -13.73
CA TYR A 41 -5.78 -6.79 -12.93
C TYR A 41 -4.96 -7.55 -11.90
N PRO A 42 -3.62 -7.51 -11.98
CA PRO A 42 -2.78 -8.38 -11.15
C PRO A 42 -2.62 -7.91 -9.72
N ILE A 43 -2.82 -6.63 -9.43
CA ILE A 43 -2.75 -6.08 -8.08
C ILE A 43 -4.16 -6.03 -7.50
N GLN A 44 -4.37 -6.74 -6.41
CA GLN A 44 -5.69 -6.87 -5.78
C GLN A 44 -5.58 -6.66 -4.28
N ILE A 45 -6.48 -5.87 -3.72
CA ILE A 45 -6.61 -5.74 -2.26
C ILE A 45 -8.08 -5.89 -1.85
N GLN A 46 -8.28 -6.30 -0.61
CA GLN A 46 -9.58 -6.37 -0.01
C GLN A 46 -9.52 -5.83 1.42
N VAL A 47 -10.43 -4.93 1.75
CA VAL A 47 -10.62 -4.39 3.10
C VAL A 47 -11.98 -4.85 3.61
N LYS A 48 -12.01 -5.48 4.76
CA LYS A 48 -13.24 -5.94 5.42
C LYS A 48 -13.32 -5.41 6.84
N LYS A 49 -14.55 -5.20 7.28
CA LYS A 49 -14.86 -4.93 8.67
C LYS A 49 -14.98 -6.24 9.43
N LEU A 50 -14.29 -6.34 10.56
CA LEU A 50 -14.42 -7.44 11.51
C LEU A 50 -15.42 -7.07 12.61
N LYS A 51 -15.99 -8.09 13.24
CA LYS A 51 -16.80 -7.92 14.46
C LYS A 51 -15.93 -7.72 15.70
N GLU A 52 -14.83 -8.43 15.75
CA GLU A 52 -13.83 -8.39 16.80
C GLU A 52 -12.99 -7.10 16.68
N LEU A 53 -12.48 -6.61 17.82
CA LEU A 53 -11.72 -5.33 17.89
C LEU A 53 -10.21 -5.57 17.74
N HIS A 54 -9.80 -6.12 16.61
CA HIS A 54 -8.40 -6.33 16.24
C HIS A 54 -8.17 -6.06 14.76
N VAL A 55 -6.94 -6.21 14.31
CA VAL A 55 -6.59 -6.08 12.89
C VAL A 55 -6.04 -7.39 12.35
N GLU A 56 -6.50 -7.80 11.19
CA GLU A 56 -5.98 -8.95 10.45
C GLU A 56 -5.26 -8.51 9.18
N PHE A 57 -4.15 -9.15 8.91
CA PHE A 57 -3.40 -8.98 7.67
C PHE A 57 -3.29 -10.30 6.93
N ALA A 58 -3.35 -10.24 5.60
CA ALA A 58 -3.06 -11.36 4.74
C ALA A 58 -2.33 -10.91 3.47
N SER A 59 -1.32 -11.66 3.07
CA SER A 59 -0.66 -11.54 1.76
C SER A 59 -0.79 -12.90 1.09
N THR A 60 -1.82 -13.04 0.27
CA THR A 60 -2.28 -14.37 -0.20
C THR A 60 -1.36 -14.99 -1.25
N ASP A 61 -0.59 -14.17 -1.97
CA ASP A 61 0.40 -14.60 -2.95
C ASP A 61 1.64 -15.23 -2.31
N ILE A 62 2.01 -14.81 -1.11
CA ILE A 62 3.12 -15.40 -0.33
C ILE A 62 2.64 -16.35 0.77
N GLY A 63 1.34 -16.56 0.90
CA GLY A 63 0.75 -17.46 1.90
C GLY A 63 0.90 -16.98 3.34
N ALA A 64 1.09 -15.68 3.57
CA ALA A 64 1.20 -15.09 4.90
C ALA A 64 -0.16 -14.60 5.39
N ALA A 65 -0.48 -14.91 6.65
CA ALA A 65 -1.64 -14.36 7.36
C ALA A 65 -1.30 -14.19 8.84
N GLY A 66 -1.86 -13.16 9.46
CA GLY A 66 -1.64 -12.86 10.87
C GLY A 66 -2.65 -11.87 11.42
N SER A 67 -2.75 -11.80 12.73
CA SER A 67 -3.56 -10.84 13.46
C SER A 67 -2.71 -10.07 14.45
N VAL A 68 -3.10 -8.83 14.72
CA VAL A 68 -2.46 -7.96 15.70
C VAL A 68 -3.53 -7.40 16.64
N GLU A 69 -3.20 -7.32 17.91
CA GLU A 69 -4.10 -6.90 18.97
C GLU A 69 -3.67 -5.58 19.64
N THR A 70 -2.48 -5.09 19.30
CA THR A 70 -1.90 -3.88 19.88
C THR A 70 -1.49 -2.88 18.80
N VAL A 71 -1.44 -1.60 19.18
CA VAL A 71 -0.99 -0.52 18.29
C VAL A 71 0.51 -0.63 18.03
N GLU A 72 1.27 -1.04 19.02
CA GLU A 72 2.73 -1.19 18.98
C GLU A 72 3.16 -2.19 17.92
N GLU A 73 2.42 -3.30 17.77
CA GLU A 73 2.69 -4.30 16.73
C GLU A 73 2.51 -3.71 15.31
N ILE A 74 1.58 -2.76 15.14
CA ILE A 74 1.37 -2.07 13.86
C ILE A 74 2.43 -0.99 13.66
N GLN A 75 2.81 -0.27 14.71
CA GLN A 75 3.82 0.79 14.68
C GLN A 75 5.22 0.26 14.38
N ASP A 76 5.49 -1.01 14.64
CA ASP A 76 6.74 -1.71 14.23
C ASP A 76 6.67 -2.13 12.75
N CYS A 77 6.64 -1.14 11.86
CA CYS A 77 6.58 -1.35 10.40
C CYS A 77 7.93 -1.14 9.70
N HIS A 78 8.99 -0.87 10.47
CA HIS A 78 10.34 -0.63 9.92
C HIS A 78 11.14 -1.92 9.67
N ASN A 79 10.65 -3.05 10.11
CA ASN A 79 11.32 -4.34 9.92
C ASN A 79 11.19 -4.80 8.47
N PRO A 80 12.29 -4.85 7.69
CA PRO A 80 12.24 -5.24 6.28
C PRO A 80 11.89 -6.72 6.07
N TYR A 81 11.92 -7.53 7.12
CA TYR A 81 11.54 -8.95 7.08
C TYR A 81 10.08 -9.19 7.51
N ASP A 82 9.37 -8.13 7.88
CA ASP A 82 7.96 -8.26 8.22
C ASP A 82 7.11 -8.35 6.94
N SER A 83 6.44 -9.49 6.76
CA SER A 83 5.55 -9.74 5.63
C SER A 83 4.38 -8.74 5.55
N PHE A 84 4.11 -8.02 6.63
CA PHE A 84 3.00 -7.07 6.74
C PHE A 84 3.45 -5.61 6.89
N ALA A 85 4.73 -5.30 6.69
CA ALA A 85 5.25 -3.93 6.80
C ALA A 85 4.43 -2.94 5.96
N LEU A 86 4.10 -3.29 4.71
CA LEU A 86 3.28 -2.48 3.81
C LEU A 86 1.85 -2.27 4.36
N HIS A 87 1.21 -3.32 4.86
CA HIS A 87 -0.14 -3.23 5.43
C HIS A 87 -0.17 -2.34 6.67
N LYS A 88 0.82 -2.47 7.55
CA LYS A 88 1.00 -1.66 8.75
C LYS A 88 1.23 -0.19 8.40
N ALA A 89 2.16 0.07 7.47
CA ALA A 89 2.44 1.42 6.98
C ALA A 89 1.21 2.08 6.36
N ALA A 90 0.37 1.32 5.63
CA ALA A 90 -0.86 1.83 5.05
C ALA A 90 -1.86 2.31 6.13
N LEU A 91 -2.05 1.54 7.21
CA LEU A 91 -2.93 1.96 8.31
C LEU A 91 -2.43 3.23 9.01
N ILE A 92 -1.11 3.38 9.15
CA ILE A 92 -0.49 4.57 9.74
C ILE A 92 -0.62 5.76 8.80
N ALA A 93 -0.24 5.61 7.53
CA ALA A 93 -0.25 6.69 6.56
C ALA A 93 -1.68 7.20 6.25
N CYS A 94 -2.68 6.32 6.30
CA CYS A 94 -4.09 6.71 6.18
C CYS A 94 -4.67 7.36 7.46
N GLY A 95 -3.88 7.49 8.52
CA GLY A 95 -4.30 8.11 9.79
C GLY A 95 -5.28 7.27 10.61
N ILE A 96 -5.36 5.96 10.36
CA ILE A 96 -6.17 5.02 11.15
C ILE A 96 -5.45 4.69 12.45
N ILE A 97 -4.17 4.40 12.36
CA ILE A 97 -3.30 4.13 13.50
C ILE A 97 -2.34 5.31 13.69
N PRO A 98 -2.19 5.85 14.90
CA PRO A 98 -1.24 6.93 15.16
C PRO A 98 0.20 6.44 15.05
N LEU A 99 1.14 7.37 14.78
CA LEU A 99 2.58 7.07 14.70
C LEU A 99 3.17 6.60 16.04
N SER A 100 2.56 7.00 17.15
CA SER A 100 3.00 6.62 18.49
C SER A 100 1.83 6.61 19.47
N GLY A 101 1.88 5.71 20.44
CA GLY A 101 0.85 5.53 21.44
C GLY A 101 -0.51 5.13 20.86
N GLY A 102 -1.52 5.12 21.68
CA GLY A 102 -2.89 4.76 21.30
C GLY A 102 -3.34 3.43 21.88
N ASN A 103 -4.60 3.11 21.65
CA ASN A 103 -5.21 1.83 22.05
C ASN A 103 -5.98 1.25 20.86
N LEU A 104 -5.61 0.06 20.39
CA LEU A 104 -6.20 -0.54 19.20
C LEU A 104 -7.69 -0.83 19.36
N GLN A 105 -8.10 -1.29 20.54
CA GLN A 105 -9.50 -1.61 20.82
C GLN A 105 -10.38 -0.36 20.80
N GLU A 106 -9.88 0.78 21.31
CA GLU A 106 -10.58 2.05 21.24
C GLU A 106 -10.69 2.55 19.80
N ILE A 107 -9.62 2.42 19.00
CA ILE A 107 -9.62 2.78 17.59
C ILE A 107 -10.62 1.93 16.81
N CYS A 108 -10.57 0.60 16.97
CA CYS A 108 -11.52 -0.31 16.34
C CYS A 108 -12.96 -0.04 16.79
N SER A 109 -13.17 0.25 18.08
CA SER A 109 -14.49 0.59 18.60
C SER A 109 -15.07 1.85 17.95
N ARG A 110 -14.26 2.89 17.76
CA ARG A 110 -14.66 4.11 17.03
C ARG A 110 -14.99 3.87 15.57
N LEU A 111 -14.31 2.92 14.92
CA LEU A 111 -14.59 2.47 13.55
C LEU A 111 -15.83 1.54 13.50
N GLY A 112 -16.32 1.10 14.65
CA GLY A 112 -17.44 0.18 14.80
C GLY A 112 -17.08 -1.27 14.48
N GLY A 113 -15.82 -1.67 14.63
CA GLY A 113 -15.28 -3.01 14.43
C GLY A 113 -13.82 -3.00 14.04
N GLY A 114 -13.18 -4.17 13.97
CA GLY A 114 -11.81 -4.32 13.50
C GLY A 114 -11.70 -4.23 11.98
N ILE A 115 -10.47 -4.36 11.49
CA ILE A 115 -10.13 -4.28 10.06
C ILE A 115 -9.40 -5.54 9.64
N SER A 116 -9.83 -6.14 8.53
CA SER A 116 -9.04 -7.13 7.79
C SER A 116 -8.56 -6.49 6.48
N LEU A 117 -7.25 -6.43 6.29
CA LEU A 117 -6.61 -5.94 5.06
C LEU A 117 -5.84 -7.08 4.41
N SER A 118 -6.29 -7.51 3.26
CA SER A 118 -5.61 -8.54 2.48
C SER A 118 -5.12 -8.02 1.14
N THR A 119 -3.94 -8.49 0.74
CA THR A 119 -3.31 -8.18 -0.53
C THR A 119 -3.06 -9.44 -1.34
N ARG A 120 -3.03 -9.28 -2.66
CA ARG A 120 -2.72 -10.34 -3.60
C ARG A 120 -2.06 -9.77 -4.85
N VAL A 121 -0.98 -10.41 -5.27
CA VAL A 121 -0.31 -10.14 -6.56
C VAL A 121 -0.42 -11.39 -7.43
N VAL A 122 -1.07 -11.26 -8.59
CA VAL A 122 -1.38 -12.42 -9.46
C VAL A 122 -0.41 -12.50 -10.62
N GLY A 123 0.32 -13.60 -10.71
CA GLY A 123 1.15 -13.92 -11.88
C GLY A 123 2.42 -13.08 -12.04
N ILE A 124 2.84 -12.36 -11.00
CA ILE A 124 4.05 -11.53 -11.02
C ILE A 124 5.00 -12.01 -9.93
N PRO A 125 6.24 -12.41 -10.26
CA PRO A 125 7.24 -12.75 -9.26
C PRO A 125 7.69 -11.52 -8.47
N GLN A 126 8.05 -11.74 -7.21
CA GLN A 126 8.70 -10.70 -6.41
C GLN A 126 10.00 -10.25 -7.10
N GLY A 127 10.29 -8.94 -6.99
CA GLY A 127 11.50 -8.37 -7.60
C GLY A 127 11.44 -8.23 -9.12
N SER A 128 10.27 -8.33 -9.74
CA SER A 128 10.08 -8.21 -11.18
C SER A 128 10.39 -6.83 -11.78
N GLY A 129 10.52 -5.79 -10.94
CA GLY A 129 10.73 -4.41 -11.39
C GLY A 129 9.50 -3.74 -12.01
N LEU A 130 8.31 -4.33 -11.81
CA LEU A 130 7.05 -3.80 -12.35
C LEU A 130 6.35 -2.80 -11.42
N GLY A 131 7.05 -2.29 -10.40
CA GLY A 131 6.49 -1.33 -9.45
C GLY A 131 5.40 -1.88 -8.53
N THR A 132 5.32 -3.21 -8.39
CA THR A 132 4.22 -3.88 -7.69
C THR A 132 4.04 -3.41 -6.25
N SER A 133 5.11 -3.08 -5.55
CA SER A 133 5.05 -2.61 -4.16
C SER A 133 4.36 -1.26 -4.03
N SER A 134 4.75 -0.28 -4.86
CA SER A 134 4.15 1.06 -4.83
C SER A 134 2.71 1.06 -5.31
N ILE A 135 2.40 0.28 -6.36
CA ILE A 135 1.02 0.13 -6.84
C ILE A 135 0.15 -0.55 -5.79
N LEU A 136 0.69 -1.56 -5.09
CA LEU A 136 0.00 -2.25 -4.00
C LEU A 136 -0.25 -1.29 -2.82
N SER A 137 0.72 -0.40 -2.52
CA SER A 137 0.55 0.66 -1.52
C SER A 137 -0.59 1.62 -1.91
N GLY A 138 -0.63 2.05 -3.17
CA GLY A 138 -1.71 2.89 -3.70
C GLY A 138 -3.07 2.20 -3.61
N ALA A 139 -3.14 0.92 -3.95
CA ALA A 139 -4.35 0.13 -3.82
C ALA A 139 -4.83 0.06 -2.35
N CYS A 140 -3.91 -0.17 -1.41
CA CYS A 140 -4.23 -0.19 0.02
C CYS A 140 -4.76 1.16 0.51
N VAL A 141 -4.10 2.26 0.13
CA VAL A 141 -4.55 3.62 0.49
C VAL A 141 -5.95 3.88 -0.05
N LYS A 142 -6.17 3.65 -1.34
CA LYS A 142 -7.48 3.81 -1.98
C LYS A 142 -8.56 2.98 -1.28
N GLY A 143 -8.28 1.70 -1.05
CA GLY A 143 -9.24 0.79 -0.40
C GLY A 143 -9.55 1.17 1.05
N LEU A 144 -8.56 1.65 1.80
CA LEU A 144 -8.77 2.13 3.18
C LEU A 144 -9.58 3.44 3.21
N PHE A 145 -9.31 4.37 2.31
CA PHE A 145 -10.10 5.61 2.20
C PHE A 145 -11.56 5.28 1.87
N GLU A 146 -11.80 4.45 0.89
CA GLU A 146 -13.14 4.02 0.49
C GLU A 146 -13.85 3.25 1.63
N PHE A 147 -13.11 2.39 2.35
CA PHE A 147 -13.63 1.70 3.53
C PHE A 147 -14.06 2.68 4.65
N LEU A 148 -13.35 3.79 4.81
CA LEU A 148 -13.69 4.85 5.77
C LEU A 148 -14.79 5.80 5.27
N GLY A 149 -15.27 5.63 4.03
CA GLY A 149 -16.21 6.56 3.40
C GLY A 149 -15.60 7.93 3.08
N ARG A 150 -14.28 7.97 2.86
CA ARG A 150 -13.52 9.17 2.48
C ARG A 150 -13.18 9.11 1.00
N GLU A 151 -13.34 10.21 0.33
CA GLU A 151 -12.80 10.40 -1.02
C GLU A 151 -11.36 10.92 -0.92
N ALA A 152 -10.51 10.47 -1.82
CA ALA A 152 -9.17 10.99 -2.01
C ALA A 152 -8.93 11.25 -3.49
N SER A 153 -8.29 12.37 -3.81
CA SER A 153 -7.80 12.63 -5.15
C SER A 153 -6.60 11.72 -5.46
N GLU A 154 -6.29 11.57 -6.73
CA GLU A 154 -5.09 10.82 -7.15
C GLU A 154 -3.82 11.42 -6.53
N GLU A 155 -3.70 12.76 -6.50
CA GLU A 155 -2.58 13.47 -5.90
C GLU A 155 -2.43 13.15 -4.40
N GLU A 156 -3.53 13.13 -3.66
CA GLU A 156 -3.50 12.75 -2.24
C GLU A 156 -3.04 11.30 -2.05
N ILE A 157 -3.47 10.38 -2.91
CA ILE A 157 -3.03 8.98 -2.87
C ILE A 157 -1.52 8.91 -3.11
N TYR A 158 -1.00 9.63 -4.11
CA TYR A 158 0.44 9.65 -4.41
C TYR A 158 1.27 10.19 -3.23
N ASP A 159 0.85 11.28 -2.60
CA ASP A 159 1.51 11.85 -1.43
C ASP A 159 1.53 10.87 -0.25
N ILE A 160 0.41 10.16 -0.03
CA ILE A 160 0.32 9.16 1.04
C ILE A 160 1.22 7.96 0.75
N VAL A 161 1.27 7.49 -0.49
CA VAL A 161 2.16 6.38 -0.90
C VAL A 161 3.63 6.77 -0.72
N LEU A 162 4.01 8.00 -1.07
CA LEU A 162 5.35 8.52 -0.82
C LEU A 162 5.69 8.50 0.69
N ASN A 163 4.75 8.93 1.52
CA ASN A 163 4.88 8.87 2.98
C ASN A 163 5.01 7.43 3.50
N MET A 164 4.25 6.48 2.93
CA MET A 164 4.37 5.06 3.27
C MET A 164 5.77 4.52 2.98
N GLU A 165 6.33 4.85 1.82
CA GLU A 165 7.69 4.43 1.45
C GLU A 165 8.75 5.01 2.40
N GLN A 166 8.58 6.26 2.83
CA GLN A 166 9.44 6.87 3.86
C GLN A 166 9.30 6.17 5.21
N ILE A 167 8.09 5.83 5.64
CA ILE A 167 7.82 5.09 6.87
C ILE A 167 8.51 3.71 6.83
N MET A 168 8.44 3.02 5.70
CA MET A 168 9.09 1.72 5.51
C MET A 168 10.60 1.82 5.22
N SER A 169 11.15 3.03 5.14
CA SER A 169 12.55 3.28 4.73
C SER A 169 12.88 2.73 3.33
N THR A 170 11.89 2.67 2.46
CA THR A 170 12.05 2.33 1.05
C THR A 170 12.06 3.61 0.23
N GLY A 171 12.98 3.73 -0.72
CA GLY A 171 13.08 4.88 -1.60
C GLY A 171 13.02 4.45 -3.07
N GLY A 172 12.19 5.11 -3.87
CA GLY A 172 12.07 4.87 -5.30
C GLY A 172 11.85 6.18 -6.08
N GLY A 173 11.77 6.08 -7.40
CA GLY A 173 11.34 7.19 -8.24
C GLY A 173 9.82 7.32 -8.25
N TRP A 174 9.32 8.48 -8.60
CA TRP A 174 7.88 8.77 -8.60
C TRP A 174 7.08 8.01 -9.70
N GLN A 175 7.75 7.37 -10.65
CA GLN A 175 7.08 6.58 -11.71
C GLN A 175 6.23 5.43 -11.16
N ASP A 176 6.61 4.89 -10.02
CA ASP A 176 5.94 3.72 -9.43
C ASP A 176 4.62 4.11 -8.77
N GLN A 177 4.54 5.32 -8.22
CA GLN A 177 3.31 5.84 -7.61
C GLN A 177 2.31 6.34 -8.65
N VAL A 178 2.81 6.97 -9.72
CA VAL A 178 1.98 7.65 -10.73
C VAL A 178 1.63 6.73 -11.92
N GLY A 179 2.47 5.74 -12.20
CA GLY A 179 2.36 4.92 -13.42
C GLY A 179 1.49 3.66 -13.30
N GLY A 180 0.89 3.39 -12.14
CA GLY A 180 0.12 2.18 -11.86
C GLY A 180 -1.39 2.32 -11.87
#